data_ac597b839c5913d63322e337ed58ac03
#
_entry.id   ac597b839c5913d63322e337ed58ac03
#
_cell.length_a   1.000
_cell.length_b   1.000
_cell.length_c   1.000
_cell.angle_alpha   90.00
_cell.angle_beta   90.00
_cell.angle_gamma   90.00
#
_symmetry.space_group_name_H-M   'P 1'
#
loop_
_entity.id
_entity.type
_entity.pdbx_description
1 polymer ?
#
loop_
_entity_poly.entity_id
_entity_poly.type
_entity_poly.pdbx_seq_one_letter_code
_entity_poly.pdbx_strand_id
1 'polypeptide(L)'
;MKKIALVLPEAGPVPAVKGGAIEELLTILIDQNEIEQKAEFTIFCAANEQAEAIAKKYKHSKIIYLPKTSLPDRLLNRMIRYCNRLFKSKTWIDIAYYRRVFRYLKKNRPDAVVADGGLYHEFRRFAQEFGKEN
;
A
#
# COMPACT_ATOMS: atom_id res chain seq x y z
N MET A 1 2.46 -3.70 20.59
CA MET A 1 2.21 -2.50 19.76
C MET A 1 1.38 -2.92 18.57
N LYS A 2 0.35 -2.15 18.19
CA LYS A 2 -0.50 -2.51 17.04
C LYS A 2 0.26 -2.30 15.73
N LYS A 3 0.16 -3.27 14.83
CA LYS A 3 0.73 -3.22 13.48
C LYS A 3 -0.30 -2.69 12.51
N ILE A 4 -0.04 -1.54 11.93
CA ILE A 4 -0.97 -0.86 11.04
C ILE A 4 -0.33 -0.70 9.67
N ALA A 5 -0.98 -1.24 8.64
CA ALA A 5 -0.57 -1.05 7.25
C ALA A 5 -1.33 0.12 6.62
N LEU A 6 -0.61 1.06 6.04
CA LEU A 6 -1.14 2.20 5.32
C LEU A 6 -0.82 2.02 3.83
N VAL A 7 -1.83 1.99 2.98
CA VAL A 7 -1.67 1.75 1.55
C VAL A 7 -2.09 2.98 0.78
N LEU A 8 -1.13 3.61 0.11
CA LEU A 8 -1.36 4.74 -0.78
C LEU A 8 -1.53 4.26 -2.22
N PRO A 9 -2.21 5.05 -3.06
CA PRO A 9 -2.22 4.82 -4.50
C PRO A 9 -0.81 4.97 -5.11
N GLU A 10 -0.63 4.46 -6.33
CA GLU A 10 0.65 4.52 -7.08
C GLU A 10 1.02 5.97 -7.52
N ALA A 11 0.67 6.98 -6.74
CA ALA A 11 0.82 8.38 -7.14
C ALA A 11 1.83 9.16 -6.31
N GLY A 12 1.79 9.05 -4.99
CA GLY A 12 2.57 9.88 -4.09
C GLY A 12 3.60 9.10 -3.27
N PRO A 13 4.84 9.58 -3.18
CA PRO A 13 5.83 9.02 -2.26
C PRO A 13 5.64 9.59 -0.85
N VAL A 14 5.93 8.77 0.15
CA VAL A 14 6.04 9.20 1.56
C VAL A 14 7.48 8.97 2.01
N PRO A 15 8.15 9.92 2.67
CA PRO A 15 7.70 11.29 3.00
C PRO A 15 7.38 12.14 1.78
N ALA A 16 6.52 13.15 1.98
CA ALA A 16 6.07 14.04 0.92
C ALA A 16 7.25 14.87 0.37
N VAL A 17 7.66 14.58 -0.88
CA VAL A 17 8.72 15.31 -1.57
C VAL A 17 8.21 16.09 -2.78
N LYS A 18 6.99 15.81 -3.21
CA LYS A 18 6.35 16.45 -4.37
C LYS A 18 5.09 17.24 -3.98
N GLY A 19 4.79 17.35 -2.70
CA GLY A 19 3.51 17.83 -2.19
C GLY A 19 2.42 16.77 -2.34
N GLY A 20 1.26 17.06 -1.80
CA GLY A 20 0.09 16.17 -1.75
C GLY A 20 -0.43 16.10 -0.33
N ALA A 21 -1.73 16.45 -0.14
CA ALA A 21 -2.31 16.59 1.20
C ALA A 21 -2.22 15.30 2.02
N ILE A 22 -2.40 14.15 1.37
CA ILE A 22 -2.38 12.84 2.03
C ILE A 22 -0.95 12.44 2.38
N GLU A 23 -0.01 12.64 1.47
CA GLU A 23 1.40 12.37 1.68
C GLU A 23 1.98 13.23 2.81
N GLU A 24 1.56 14.50 2.88
CA GLU A 24 1.95 15.41 3.96
C GLU A 24 1.36 14.98 5.30
N LEU A 25 0.06 14.64 5.35
CA LEU A 25 -0.59 14.13 6.56
C LEU A 25 0.10 12.86 7.07
N LEU A 26 0.42 11.94 6.18
CA LEU A 26 1.11 10.71 6.55
C LEU A 26 2.54 10.98 7.03
N THR A 27 3.22 11.95 6.43
CA THR A 27 4.55 12.36 6.89
C THR A 27 4.48 12.90 8.32
N ILE A 28 3.52 13.77 8.62
CA ILE A 28 3.29 14.29 9.98
C ILE A 28 2.95 13.15 10.95
N LEU A 29 2.07 12.22 10.53
CA LEU A 29 1.69 11.07 11.35
C LEU A 29 2.90 10.19 11.70
N ILE A 30 3.77 9.94 10.72
CA ILE A 30 5.00 9.15 10.91
C ILE A 30 5.97 9.90 11.84
N ASP A 31 6.20 11.19 11.59
CA ASP A 31 7.09 12.01 12.43
C ASP A 31 6.60 12.01 13.89
N GLN A 32 5.29 12.12 14.11
CA GLN A 32 4.71 12.06 15.45
C GLN A 32 4.85 10.66 16.08
N ASN A 33 4.64 9.60 15.30
CA ASN A 33 4.79 8.24 15.81
C ASN A 33 6.24 7.86 16.14
N GLU A 34 7.24 8.44 15.47
CA GLU A 34 8.64 8.25 15.84
C GLU A 34 8.94 8.80 17.24
N ILE A 35 8.20 9.82 17.69
CA ILE A 35 8.29 10.40 19.03
C ILE A 35 7.48 9.57 20.03
N GLU A 36 6.22 9.30 19.72
CA GLU A 36 5.26 8.68 20.67
C GLU A 36 5.33 7.15 20.71
N GLN A 37 5.79 6.52 19.65
CA GLN A 37 5.95 5.05 19.50
C GLN A 37 4.69 4.25 19.86
N LYS A 38 3.52 4.72 19.46
CA LYS A 38 2.22 4.10 19.77
C LYS A 38 1.84 2.95 18.86
N ALA A 39 2.36 2.94 17.63
CA ALA A 39 2.05 1.93 16.62
C ALA A 39 3.29 1.58 15.77
N GLU A 40 3.27 0.39 15.21
CA GLU A 40 4.23 -0.06 14.21
C GLU A 40 3.60 0.15 12.82
N PHE A 41 3.98 1.24 12.14
CA PHE A 41 3.46 1.53 10.81
C PHE A 41 4.24 0.80 9.72
N THR A 42 3.51 0.23 8.76
CA THR A 42 4.05 -0.22 7.48
C THR A 42 3.33 0.53 6.36
N ILE A 43 4.05 1.41 5.67
CA ILE A 43 3.49 2.29 4.64
C ILE A 43 3.90 1.79 3.25
N PHE A 44 2.94 1.64 2.34
CA PHE A 44 3.16 1.28 0.95
C PHE A 44 2.94 2.49 0.07
N CYS A 45 3.95 2.88 -0.68
CA CYS A 45 3.90 4.02 -1.60
C CYS A 45 4.77 3.80 -2.84
N ALA A 46 4.65 4.71 -3.80
CA ALA A 46 5.45 4.68 -5.02
C ALA A 46 6.93 4.98 -4.72
N ALA A 47 7.83 4.28 -5.41
CA ALA A 47 9.27 4.49 -5.28
C ALA A 47 9.68 5.91 -5.71
N ASN A 48 10.51 6.56 -4.89
CA ASN A 48 11.10 7.86 -5.16
C ASN A 48 12.41 8.01 -4.38
N GLU A 49 13.50 8.30 -5.08
CA GLU A 49 14.84 8.36 -4.49
C GLU A 49 15.00 9.39 -3.37
N GLN A 50 14.38 10.57 -3.52
CA GLN A 50 14.43 11.61 -2.49
C GLN A 50 13.67 11.19 -1.23
N ALA A 51 12.48 10.62 -1.39
CA ALA A 51 11.68 10.09 -0.29
C ALA A 51 12.40 8.94 0.43
N GLU A 52 13.03 8.04 -0.32
CA GLU A 52 13.82 6.92 0.22
C GLU A 52 15.02 7.43 1.06
N ALA A 53 15.70 8.49 0.59
CA ALA A 53 16.79 9.11 1.33
C ALA A 53 16.32 9.70 2.67
N ILE A 54 15.19 10.41 2.68
CA ILE A 54 14.60 11.01 3.89
C ILE A 54 14.06 9.92 4.83
N ALA A 55 13.50 8.84 4.29
CA ALA A 55 12.92 7.75 5.06
C ALA A 55 13.91 7.02 5.97
N LYS A 56 15.20 7.09 5.67
CA LYS A 56 16.27 6.48 6.49
C LYS A 56 16.30 6.97 7.94
N LYS A 57 15.72 8.14 8.22
CA LYS A 57 15.61 8.68 9.58
C LYS A 57 14.62 7.92 10.46
N TYR A 58 13.63 7.24 9.86
CA TYR A 58 12.57 6.54 10.60
C TYR A 58 13.04 5.17 11.11
N LYS A 59 12.79 4.91 12.39
CA LYS A 59 13.19 3.67 13.08
C LYS A 59 12.00 2.80 13.45
N HIS A 60 10.86 3.42 13.76
CA HIS A 60 9.64 2.74 14.22
C HIS A 60 8.58 2.61 13.12
N SER A 61 8.78 3.28 12.00
CA SER A 61 7.89 3.23 10.84
C SER A 61 8.62 2.65 9.63
N LYS A 62 8.08 1.59 9.05
CA LYS A 62 8.64 0.93 7.88
C LYS A 62 7.97 1.45 6.62
N ILE A 63 8.72 2.02 5.70
CA ILE A 63 8.21 2.46 4.41
C ILE A 63 8.66 1.48 3.34
N ILE A 64 7.70 0.96 2.56
CA ILE A 64 7.93 0.00 1.49
C ILE A 64 7.65 0.70 0.17
N TYR A 65 8.72 0.97 -0.54
CA TYR A 65 8.68 1.59 -1.85
C TYR A 65 8.45 0.54 -2.92
N LEU A 66 7.34 0.67 -3.65
CA LEU A 66 7.00 -0.25 -4.71
C LEU A 66 7.37 0.35 -6.06
N PRO A 67 7.96 -0.44 -6.97
CA PRO A 67 8.31 0.04 -8.29
C PRO A 67 7.06 0.44 -9.07
N LYS A 68 7.19 1.46 -9.91
CA LYS A 68 6.13 1.86 -10.83
C LYS A 68 5.77 0.72 -11.78
N THR A 69 4.54 0.71 -12.23
CA THR A 69 4.03 -0.28 -13.19
C THR A 69 4.87 -0.30 -14.47
N SER A 70 5.54 -1.41 -14.71
CA SER A 70 6.39 -1.64 -15.88
C SER A 70 5.58 -2.07 -17.12
N LEU A 71 6.22 -2.13 -18.30
CA LEU A 71 5.58 -2.65 -19.51
C LEU A 71 5.08 -4.10 -19.36
N PRO A 72 5.86 -5.07 -18.82
CA PRO A 72 5.36 -6.41 -18.54
C PRO A 72 4.19 -6.42 -17.55
N ASP A 73 4.21 -5.54 -16.54
CA ASP A 73 3.10 -5.40 -15.61
C ASP A 73 1.81 -4.95 -16.32
N ARG A 74 1.92 -4.03 -17.27
CA ARG A 74 0.76 -3.54 -18.06
C ARG A 74 0.16 -4.64 -18.91
N LEU A 75 0.99 -5.47 -19.54
CA LEU A 75 0.54 -6.64 -20.30
C LEU A 75 -0.18 -7.65 -19.41
N LEU A 76 0.40 -7.98 -18.26
CA LEU A 76 -0.20 -8.88 -17.30
C LEU A 76 -1.51 -8.32 -16.74
N ASN A 77 -1.55 -7.03 -16.40
CA ASN A 77 -2.76 -6.35 -15.95
C ASN A 77 -3.88 -6.46 -17.00
N ARG A 78 -3.54 -6.24 -18.28
CA ARG A 78 -4.49 -6.36 -19.40
C ARG A 78 -5.01 -7.78 -19.55
N MET A 79 -4.15 -8.77 -19.45
CA MET A 79 -4.51 -10.17 -19.53
C MET A 79 -5.43 -10.59 -18.38
N ILE A 80 -5.10 -10.21 -17.15
CA ILE A 80 -5.94 -10.49 -15.96
C ILE A 80 -7.31 -9.81 -16.11
N ARG A 81 -7.35 -8.58 -16.58
CA ARG A 81 -8.61 -7.85 -16.82
C ARG A 81 -9.47 -8.57 -17.85
N TYR A 82 -8.87 -9.06 -18.92
CA TYR A 82 -9.56 -9.86 -19.94
C TYR A 82 -10.11 -11.16 -19.34
N CYS A 83 -9.32 -11.90 -18.57
CA CYS A 83 -9.76 -13.11 -17.88
C CYS A 83 -10.90 -12.82 -16.88
N ASN A 84 -10.79 -11.78 -16.07
CA ASN A 84 -11.86 -11.36 -15.15
C ASN A 84 -13.17 -11.04 -15.89
N ARG A 85 -13.08 -10.45 -17.08
CA ARG A 85 -14.24 -10.15 -17.93
C ARG A 85 -14.84 -11.42 -18.54
N LEU A 86 -13.99 -12.33 -19.02
CA LEU A 86 -14.42 -13.58 -19.63
C LEU A 86 -15.14 -14.48 -18.63
N PHE A 87 -14.59 -14.62 -17.42
CA PHE A 87 -15.16 -15.46 -16.36
C PHE A 87 -16.22 -14.74 -15.51
N LYS A 88 -16.61 -13.51 -15.89
CA LYS A 88 -17.55 -12.65 -15.13
C LYS A 88 -17.21 -12.58 -13.62
N SER A 89 -15.93 -12.69 -13.30
CA SER A 89 -15.40 -12.76 -11.96
C SER A 89 -14.38 -11.66 -11.75
N LYS A 90 -14.46 -10.93 -10.64
CA LYS A 90 -13.41 -10.02 -10.19
C LYS A 90 -12.44 -10.74 -9.26
N THR A 91 -12.03 -11.95 -9.65
CA THR A 91 -11.28 -12.85 -8.77
C THR A 91 -9.83 -12.44 -8.61
N TRP A 92 -9.23 -11.82 -9.61
CA TRP A 92 -7.83 -11.45 -9.58
C TRP A 92 -7.65 -9.92 -9.62
N ILE A 93 -6.70 -9.43 -8.83
CA ILE A 93 -6.33 -8.02 -8.81
C ILE A 93 -5.59 -7.69 -10.11
N ASP A 94 -6.18 -6.83 -10.93
CA ASP A 94 -5.68 -6.48 -12.24
C ASP A 94 -4.60 -5.37 -12.24
N ILE A 95 -4.23 -4.86 -11.06
CA ILE A 95 -3.20 -3.83 -10.88
C ILE A 95 -1.99 -4.44 -10.17
N ALA A 96 -0.83 -4.44 -10.85
CA ALA A 96 0.41 -5.04 -10.35
C ALA A 96 0.87 -4.47 -9.00
N TYR A 97 0.75 -3.15 -8.83
CA TYR A 97 1.07 -2.46 -7.58
C TYR A 97 0.32 -3.09 -6.40
N TYR A 98 -1.00 -3.24 -6.50
CA TYR A 98 -1.81 -3.82 -5.43
C TYR A 98 -1.60 -5.31 -5.25
N ARG A 99 -1.29 -6.07 -6.31
CA ARG A 99 -0.89 -7.49 -6.14
C ARG A 99 0.34 -7.63 -5.26
N ARG A 100 1.31 -6.71 -5.38
CA ARG A 100 2.53 -6.69 -4.53
C ARG A 100 2.18 -6.34 -3.09
N VAL A 101 1.34 -5.31 -2.88
CA VAL A 101 0.83 -4.95 -1.54
C VAL A 101 0.12 -6.14 -0.90
N PHE A 102 -0.82 -6.77 -1.58
CA PHE A 102 -1.58 -7.90 -1.05
C PHE A 102 -0.70 -9.09 -0.68
N ARG A 103 0.30 -9.39 -1.49
CA ARG A 103 1.27 -10.46 -1.17
C ARG A 103 2.00 -10.18 0.13
N TYR A 104 2.37 -8.93 0.36
CA TYR A 104 3.02 -8.54 1.60
C TYR A 104 2.06 -8.61 2.79
N LEU A 105 0.85 -8.10 2.66
CA LEU A 105 -0.17 -8.12 3.70
C LEU A 105 -0.54 -9.56 4.12
N LYS A 106 -0.69 -10.47 3.16
CA LYS A 106 -0.93 -11.89 3.42
C LYS A 106 0.18 -12.53 4.26
N LYS A 107 1.42 -12.16 3.99
CA LYS A 107 2.59 -12.70 4.70
C LYS A 107 2.72 -12.13 6.12
N ASN A 108 2.45 -10.84 6.30
CA ASN A 108 2.78 -10.13 7.56
C ASN A 108 1.58 -9.90 8.47
N ARG A 109 0.35 -10.12 8.00
CA ARG A 109 -0.92 -10.02 8.75
C ARG A 109 -0.95 -8.85 9.77
N PRO A 110 -1.07 -7.59 9.31
CA PRO A 110 -1.19 -6.45 10.23
C PRO A 110 -2.53 -6.49 10.96
N ASP A 111 -2.60 -5.85 12.14
CA ASP A 111 -3.83 -5.74 12.93
C ASP A 111 -4.89 -4.85 12.26
N ALA A 112 -4.45 -3.89 11.45
CA ALA A 112 -5.33 -3.02 10.68
C ALA A 112 -4.70 -2.64 9.33
N VAL A 113 -5.55 -2.45 8.33
CA VAL A 113 -5.17 -1.93 7.01
C VAL A 113 -6.00 -0.71 6.69
N VAL A 114 -5.33 0.41 6.45
CA VAL A 114 -5.96 1.65 5.99
C VAL A 114 -5.53 1.89 4.55
N ALA A 115 -6.48 1.98 3.65
CA ALA A 115 -6.24 2.20 2.24
C ALA A 115 -6.87 3.52 1.79
N ASP A 116 -6.10 4.32 1.08
CA ASP A 116 -6.56 5.58 0.49
C ASP A 116 -6.76 5.45 -1.02
N GLY A 117 -7.65 6.30 -1.56
CA GLY A 117 -7.76 6.52 -3.00
C GLY A 117 -8.58 5.51 -3.79
N GLY A 118 -9.82 5.25 -3.41
CA GLY A 118 -10.75 4.49 -4.27
C GLY A 118 -10.51 2.99 -4.35
N LEU A 119 -9.63 2.47 -3.50
CA LEU A 119 -9.25 1.07 -3.40
C LEU A 119 -10.30 0.18 -2.72
N TYR A 120 -11.49 0.74 -2.47
CA TYR A 120 -12.54 0.06 -1.73
C TYR A 120 -12.92 -1.30 -2.31
N HIS A 121 -12.95 -1.43 -3.62
CA HIS A 121 -13.35 -2.68 -4.26
C HIS A 121 -12.30 -3.80 -4.10
N GLU A 122 -11.02 -3.47 -4.24
CA GLU A 122 -9.93 -4.40 -4.08
C GLU A 122 -9.76 -4.82 -2.62
N PHE A 123 -9.84 -3.86 -1.69
CA PHE A 123 -9.70 -4.10 -0.26
C PHE A 123 -10.92 -4.72 0.41
N ARG A 124 -12.14 -4.53 -0.12
CA ARG A 124 -13.33 -5.21 0.38
C ARG A 124 -13.16 -6.73 0.38
N ARG A 125 -12.58 -7.26 -0.68
CA ARG A 125 -12.31 -8.69 -0.78
C ARG A 125 -11.24 -9.12 0.22
N PHE A 126 -10.19 -8.33 0.38
CA PHE A 126 -9.16 -8.57 1.39
C PHE A 126 -9.79 -8.63 2.80
N ALA A 127 -10.64 -7.66 3.14
CA ALA A 127 -11.35 -7.65 4.41
C ALA A 127 -12.28 -8.86 4.59
N GLN A 128 -12.88 -9.36 3.52
CA GLN A 128 -13.70 -10.57 3.56
C GLN A 128 -12.87 -11.85 3.79
N GLU A 129 -11.67 -11.93 3.23
CA GLU A 129 -10.77 -13.07 3.44
C GLU A 129 -10.14 -13.05 4.85
N PHE A 130 -9.77 -11.89 5.35
CA PHE A 130 -9.06 -11.73 6.64
C PHE A 130 -9.98 -11.41 7.83
N GLY A 131 -11.14 -10.79 7.62
CA GLY A 131 -12.11 -10.49 8.66
C GLY A 131 -12.97 -11.68 9.11
N LYS A 132 -12.86 -12.83 8.44
CA LYS A 132 -13.56 -14.06 8.84
C LYS A 132 -12.77 -14.95 9.78
N GLU A 133 -11.52 -14.63 10.04
CA GLU A 133 -10.63 -15.43 10.88
C GLU A 133 -10.43 -14.82 12.29
N ASN A 134 -11.14 -13.72 12.62
CA ASN A 134 -11.11 -13.10 13.96
C ASN A 134 -12.48 -13.12 14.61
#